data_be1e2ef7194cb17f750c0bac3c2da268
#
_entry.id   be1e2ef7194cb17f750c0bac3c2da268
#
_cell.length_a   1.000
_cell.length_b   1.000
_cell.length_c   1.000
_cell.angle_alpha   90.00
_cell.angle_beta   90.00
_cell.angle_gamma   90.00
#
_symmetry.space_group_name_H-M   'P 1'
#
loop_
_entity.id
_entity.type
_entity.pdbx_description
1 polymer ?
#
loop_
_entity_poly.entity_id
_entity_poly.type
_entity_poly.pdbx_seq_one_letter_code
_entity_poly.pdbx_strand_id
1 'polypeptide(L)'
;FNLGYGSYNTLQTEVTNRLKTGRFTSVVSASYNRSDGHRPDMEFEQAGGYAKLGYEISQAWNVRADVNLTHFNASNPGKDTDPLIDNDQRITRGMTSFALENNYEKTSGALSFFYNWGKHWINDGYAVGGEPLDYRFNSRDDMLGLSWYQSVQLFKGNRLTAGVDFFHFGGESWNQPVNGGERQPQVDKKQDEMAGYVDFRQHLYRWLTLDLGVRIDHHSHVGTEWVPQAGLSF
;
A
#
# COMPACT_ATOMS: atom_id res chain seq x y z
N PHE A 1 -15.22 -9.52 17.53
CA PHE A 1 -16.41 -9.32 16.69
C PHE A 1 -16.99 -7.95 16.97
N ASN A 2 -17.24 -7.20 15.91
CA ASN A 2 -17.91 -5.91 15.97
C ASN A 2 -19.10 -5.96 15.01
N LEU A 3 -20.27 -5.48 15.47
CA LEU A 3 -21.49 -5.39 14.68
C LEU A 3 -22.16 -4.05 15.00
N GLY A 4 -22.35 -3.23 14.00
CA GLY A 4 -23.08 -1.96 14.08
C GLY A 4 -24.20 -1.92 13.05
N TYR A 5 -25.34 -1.37 13.44
CA TYR A 5 -26.45 -1.08 12.54
C TYR A 5 -27.00 0.33 12.82
N GLY A 6 -27.26 1.10 11.78
CA GLY A 6 -27.65 2.50 11.91
C GLY A 6 -28.60 2.98 10.81
N SER A 7 -28.81 4.29 10.78
CA SER A 7 -29.64 4.96 9.78
C SER A 7 -29.18 4.64 8.36
N TYR A 8 -30.08 4.78 7.40
CA TYR A 8 -29.83 4.53 5.98
C TYR A 8 -29.35 3.10 5.70
N ASN A 9 -29.92 2.11 6.44
CA ASN A 9 -29.56 0.70 6.33
C ASN A 9 -28.03 0.45 6.48
N THR A 10 -27.37 1.31 7.26
CA THR A 10 -25.92 1.20 7.50
C THR A 10 -25.65 -0.03 8.34
N LEU A 11 -24.85 -0.94 7.82
CA LEU A 11 -24.36 -2.14 8.49
C LEU A 11 -22.84 -2.10 8.50
N GLN A 12 -22.25 -2.32 9.68
CA GLN A 12 -20.80 -2.45 9.85
C GLN A 12 -20.51 -3.76 10.60
N THR A 13 -19.70 -4.59 9.99
CA THR A 13 -19.32 -5.88 10.61
C THR A 13 -17.83 -6.09 10.50
N GLU A 14 -17.24 -6.60 11.56
CA GLU A 14 -15.85 -7.02 11.59
C GLU A 14 -15.69 -8.26 12.48
N VAL A 15 -14.93 -9.23 11.99
CA VAL A 15 -14.47 -10.38 12.75
C VAL A 15 -12.95 -10.40 12.72
N THR A 16 -12.32 -10.42 13.89
CA THR A 16 -10.88 -10.52 14.01
C THR A 16 -10.51 -11.66 14.93
N ASN A 17 -9.65 -12.55 14.46
CA ASN A 17 -8.99 -13.58 15.26
C ASN A 17 -7.51 -13.23 15.45
N ARG A 18 -7.00 -13.39 16.67
CA ARG A 18 -5.59 -13.25 17.01
C ARG A 18 -5.14 -14.51 17.73
N LEU A 19 -4.08 -15.12 17.23
CA LEU A 19 -3.50 -16.32 17.80
C LEU A 19 -2.01 -16.12 18.02
N LYS A 20 -1.52 -16.57 19.19
CA LYS A 20 -0.09 -16.79 19.45
C LYS A 20 0.06 -18.18 20.05
N THR A 21 0.82 -19.04 19.38
CA THR A 21 1.11 -20.38 19.86
C THR A 21 2.56 -20.74 19.57
N GLY A 22 3.36 -20.94 20.63
CA GLY A 22 4.79 -21.13 20.51
C GLY A 22 5.46 -20.00 19.74
N ARG A 23 6.07 -20.35 18.61
CA ARG A 23 6.78 -19.44 17.71
C ARG A 23 5.90 -18.80 16.63
N PHE A 24 4.64 -19.20 16.55
CA PHE A 24 3.71 -18.74 15.52
C PHE A 24 2.78 -17.66 16.06
N THR A 25 2.57 -16.62 15.25
CA THR A 25 1.58 -15.57 15.50
C THR A 25 0.72 -15.36 14.27
N SER A 26 -0.56 -15.11 14.47
CA SER A 26 -1.45 -14.73 13.38
C SER A 26 -2.48 -13.70 13.82
N VAL A 27 -2.83 -12.83 12.87
CA VAL A 27 -4.00 -11.96 12.93
C VAL A 27 -4.76 -12.16 11.63
N VAL A 28 -6.03 -12.53 11.72
CA VAL A 28 -6.90 -12.67 10.55
C VAL A 28 -8.16 -11.88 10.83
N SER A 29 -8.54 -11.01 9.90
CA SER A 29 -9.79 -10.28 9.99
C SER A 29 -10.54 -10.26 8.67
N ALA A 30 -11.86 -10.18 8.77
CA ALA A 30 -12.75 -9.95 7.65
C ALA A 30 -13.76 -8.87 8.06
N SER A 31 -14.09 -7.99 7.15
CA SER A 31 -15.04 -6.90 7.36
C SER A 31 -16.00 -6.76 6.20
N TYR A 32 -17.21 -6.33 6.52
CA TYR A 32 -18.20 -5.94 5.55
C TYR A 32 -18.95 -4.71 6.05
N ASN A 33 -19.04 -3.69 5.20
CA ASN A 33 -19.72 -2.44 5.49
C ASN A 33 -20.64 -2.09 4.32
N ARG A 34 -21.83 -1.57 4.61
CA ARG A 34 -22.73 -1.02 3.61
C ARG A 34 -23.52 0.14 4.15
N SER A 35 -24.03 0.99 3.29
CA SER A 35 -25.00 2.05 3.58
C SER A 35 -25.75 2.39 2.30
N ASP A 36 -27.05 2.68 2.43
CA ASP A 36 -27.86 3.17 1.30
C ASP A 36 -27.65 4.69 1.07
N GLY A 37 -26.93 5.36 2.00
CA GLY A 37 -26.71 6.81 1.94
C GLY A 37 -27.95 7.61 2.37
N HIS A 38 -27.78 8.92 2.56
CA HIS A 38 -28.85 9.83 2.96
C HIS A 38 -29.59 10.46 1.76
N ARG A 39 -29.16 10.16 0.54
CA ARG A 39 -29.74 10.60 -0.73
C ARG A 39 -29.84 9.40 -1.69
N PRO A 40 -30.75 9.42 -2.67
CA PRO A 40 -30.74 8.46 -3.76
C PRO A 40 -29.37 8.44 -4.49
N ASP A 41 -28.98 7.28 -5.00
CA ASP A 41 -27.73 7.06 -5.73
C ASP A 41 -26.47 7.37 -4.91
N MET A 42 -26.50 7.07 -3.60
CA MET A 42 -25.40 7.32 -2.66
C MET A 42 -25.03 6.03 -1.91
N GLU A 43 -25.26 4.91 -2.53
CA GLU A 43 -25.00 3.60 -1.95
C GLU A 43 -23.50 3.34 -1.85
N PHE A 44 -23.14 2.69 -0.77
CA PHE A 44 -21.78 2.22 -0.52
C PHE A 44 -21.79 0.78 0.00
N GLU A 45 -20.93 -0.05 -0.54
CA GLU A 45 -20.72 -1.41 -0.10
C GLU A 45 -19.22 -1.73 -0.15
N GLN A 46 -18.68 -2.32 0.92
CA GLN A 46 -17.26 -2.70 1.01
C GLN A 46 -17.11 -4.06 1.69
N ALA A 47 -16.32 -4.94 1.10
CA ALA A 47 -15.81 -6.14 1.73
C ALA A 47 -14.29 -6.08 1.84
N GLY A 48 -13.74 -6.49 2.98
CA GLY A 48 -12.31 -6.48 3.23
C GLY A 48 -11.84 -7.74 3.95
N GLY A 49 -10.61 -8.14 3.66
CA GLY A 49 -9.92 -9.23 4.32
C GLY A 49 -8.47 -8.87 4.61
N TYR A 50 -8.00 -9.22 5.80
CA TYR A 50 -6.61 -9.03 6.23
C TYR A 50 -6.11 -10.28 6.91
N ALA A 51 -4.90 -10.70 6.57
CA ALA A 51 -4.18 -11.74 7.28
C ALA A 51 -2.73 -11.33 7.48
N LYS A 52 -2.23 -11.49 8.70
CA LYS A 52 -0.82 -11.33 9.06
C LYS A 52 -0.35 -12.57 9.78
N LEU A 53 0.75 -13.13 9.30
CA LEU A 53 1.39 -14.32 9.86
C LEU A 53 2.80 -13.97 10.26
N GLY A 54 3.26 -14.48 11.38
CA GLY A 54 4.63 -14.33 11.88
C GLY A 54 5.14 -15.65 12.44
N TYR A 55 6.40 -15.93 12.21
CA TYR A 55 7.06 -17.11 12.75
C TYR A 55 8.48 -16.79 13.21
N GLU A 56 8.77 -17.11 14.47
CA GLU A 56 10.10 -17.02 15.06
C GLU A 56 10.92 -18.26 14.65
N ILE A 57 11.71 -18.15 13.56
CA ILE A 57 12.55 -19.24 13.07
C ILE A 57 13.58 -19.64 14.14
N SER A 58 14.19 -18.62 14.76
CA SER A 58 15.12 -18.78 15.88
C SER A 58 15.06 -17.55 16.81
N GLN A 59 15.90 -17.48 17.84
CA GLN A 59 16.03 -16.28 18.69
C GLN A 59 16.48 -15.04 17.92
N ALA A 60 17.19 -15.23 16.80
CA ALA A 60 17.73 -14.14 16.00
C ALA A 60 16.99 -13.93 14.68
N TRP A 61 16.12 -14.83 14.25
CA TRP A 61 15.46 -14.76 12.94
C TRP A 61 13.95 -14.83 13.06
N ASN A 62 13.29 -13.85 12.43
CA ASN A 62 11.84 -13.78 12.31
C ASN A 62 11.44 -13.68 10.84
N VAL A 63 10.34 -14.32 10.49
CA VAL A 63 9.67 -14.16 9.20
C VAL A 63 8.24 -13.68 9.45
N ARG A 64 7.79 -12.77 8.62
CA ARG A 64 6.39 -12.32 8.60
C ARG A 64 5.90 -12.15 7.18
N ALA A 65 4.62 -12.40 7.00
CA ALA A 65 3.90 -12.13 5.77
C ALA A 65 2.54 -11.54 6.10
N ASP A 66 2.07 -10.63 5.27
CA ASP A 66 0.72 -10.11 5.37
C ASP A 66 0.08 -9.91 4.00
N VAL A 67 -1.23 -10.01 3.98
CA VAL A 67 -2.07 -9.74 2.83
C VAL A 67 -3.27 -8.91 3.26
N ASN A 68 -3.61 -7.93 2.46
CA ASN A 68 -4.81 -7.13 2.59
C ASN A 68 -5.53 -7.10 1.24
N LEU A 69 -6.84 -7.33 1.25
CA LEU A 69 -7.70 -7.25 0.07
C LEU A 69 -8.94 -6.46 0.44
N THR A 70 -9.27 -5.47 -0.39
CA THR A 70 -10.47 -4.66 -0.23
C THR A 70 -11.16 -4.52 -1.57
N HIS A 71 -12.46 -4.74 -1.58
CA HIS A 71 -13.33 -4.45 -2.71
C HIS A 71 -14.46 -3.54 -2.25
N PHE A 72 -14.75 -2.49 -3.00
CA PHE A 72 -15.91 -1.66 -2.73
C PHE A 72 -16.62 -1.21 -4.01
N ASN A 73 -17.92 -1.02 -3.87
CA ASN A 73 -18.81 -0.37 -4.80
C ASN A 73 -19.32 0.91 -4.15
N ALA A 74 -19.37 1.99 -4.89
CA ALA A 74 -19.88 3.26 -4.40
C ALA A 74 -20.58 4.01 -5.54
N SER A 75 -21.71 4.60 -5.22
CA SER A 75 -22.43 5.52 -6.11
C SER A 75 -22.23 6.96 -5.62
N ASN A 76 -22.21 7.91 -6.53
CA ASN A 76 -22.01 9.32 -6.22
C ASN A 76 -23.03 10.20 -6.96
N PRO A 77 -24.06 10.68 -6.26
CA PRO A 77 -25.11 11.49 -6.88
C PRO A 77 -24.68 12.92 -7.26
N GLY A 78 -23.41 13.27 -7.11
CA GLY A 78 -22.95 14.64 -7.35
C GLY A 78 -23.46 15.64 -6.31
N LYS A 79 -23.48 16.92 -6.66
CA LYS A 79 -23.99 18.00 -5.81
C LYS A 79 -25.53 18.09 -5.91
N ASP A 80 -26.19 18.59 -4.87
CA ASP A 80 -27.66 18.81 -4.90
C ASP A 80 -28.08 19.81 -6.01
N THR A 81 -27.20 20.75 -6.32
CA THR A 81 -27.41 21.76 -7.38
C THR A 81 -26.98 21.27 -8.77
N ASP A 82 -26.27 20.16 -8.85
CA ASP A 82 -25.73 19.58 -10.09
C ASP A 82 -25.64 18.05 -9.89
N PRO A 83 -26.80 17.36 -9.83
CA PRO A 83 -26.82 15.93 -9.57
C PRO A 83 -26.36 15.13 -10.78
N LEU A 84 -25.69 14.01 -10.47
CA LEU A 84 -25.25 13.01 -11.44
C LEU A 84 -26.17 11.79 -11.39
N ILE A 85 -26.45 11.25 -12.55
CA ILE A 85 -27.20 10.01 -12.74
C ILE A 85 -26.21 8.91 -13.11
N ASP A 86 -26.39 7.71 -12.55
CA ASP A 86 -25.63 6.49 -12.90
C ASP A 86 -24.10 6.68 -12.75
N ASN A 87 -23.67 7.39 -11.69
CA ASN A 87 -22.24 7.55 -11.37
C ASN A 87 -21.82 6.49 -10.35
N ASP A 88 -21.13 5.47 -10.84
CA ASP A 88 -20.75 4.29 -10.06
C ASP A 88 -19.25 3.99 -10.15
N GLN A 89 -18.70 3.50 -9.05
CA GLN A 89 -17.32 3.06 -8.96
C GLN A 89 -17.25 1.64 -8.39
N ARG A 90 -16.42 0.80 -8.98
CA ARG A 90 -16.07 -0.53 -8.46
C ARG A 90 -14.55 -0.63 -8.39
N ILE A 91 -14.05 -0.70 -7.16
CA ILE A 91 -12.61 -0.66 -6.92
C ILE A 91 -12.18 -1.88 -6.11
N THR A 92 -11.13 -2.53 -6.57
CA THR A 92 -10.46 -3.61 -5.83
C THR A 92 -9.01 -3.23 -5.63
N ARG A 93 -8.56 -3.28 -4.38
CA ARG A 93 -7.17 -3.05 -3.99
C ARG A 93 -6.63 -4.25 -3.25
N GLY A 94 -5.43 -4.67 -3.61
CA GLY A 94 -4.70 -5.73 -2.92
C GLY A 94 -3.31 -5.29 -2.52
N MET A 95 -2.85 -5.79 -1.39
CA MET A 95 -1.48 -5.64 -0.92
C MET A 95 -1.01 -6.96 -0.33
N THR A 96 0.21 -7.34 -0.63
CA THR A 96 0.91 -8.40 0.09
C THR A 96 2.31 -7.95 0.46
N SER A 97 2.80 -8.37 1.61
CA SER A 97 4.18 -8.16 2.00
C SER A 97 4.80 -9.40 2.62
N PHE A 98 6.11 -9.45 2.55
CA PHE A 98 6.94 -10.48 3.19
C PHE A 98 8.17 -9.79 3.78
N ALA A 99 8.58 -10.20 4.98
CA ALA A 99 9.82 -9.72 5.58
C ALA A 99 10.54 -10.87 6.30
N LEU A 100 11.82 -10.96 6.05
CA LEU A 100 12.76 -11.81 6.79
C LEU A 100 13.71 -10.91 7.55
N GLU A 101 13.69 -10.99 8.87
CA GLU A 101 14.42 -10.11 9.76
C GLU A 101 15.45 -10.91 10.56
N ASN A 102 16.63 -10.33 10.75
CA ASN A 102 17.62 -10.86 11.68
C ASN A 102 17.96 -9.81 12.76
N ASN A 103 18.23 -10.30 13.97
CA ASN A 103 18.60 -9.47 15.11
C ASN A 103 19.55 -10.22 16.02
N TYR A 104 20.83 -9.96 15.87
CA TYR A 104 21.93 -10.44 16.69
C TYR A 104 22.46 -9.31 17.59
N GLU A 105 23.31 -9.62 18.53
CA GLU A 105 23.87 -8.64 19.48
C GLU A 105 24.50 -7.42 18.80
N LYS A 106 25.25 -7.64 17.72
CA LYS A 106 26.00 -6.60 17.01
C LYS A 106 25.54 -6.33 15.59
N THR A 107 24.62 -7.10 15.06
CA THR A 107 24.13 -6.94 13.69
C THR A 107 22.63 -7.20 13.60
N SER A 108 21.93 -6.40 12.83
CA SER A 108 20.50 -6.57 12.56
C SER A 108 20.17 -6.09 11.16
N GLY A 109 19.19 -6.70 10.54
CA GLY A 109 18.77 -6.32 9.20
C GLY A 109 17.47 -6.94 8.79
N ALA A 110 16.99 -6.57 7.61
CA ALA A 110 15.79 -7.12 7.03
C ALA A 110 15.90 -7.21 5.52
N LEU A 111 15.31 -8.24 4.96
CA LEU A 111 14.92 -8.35 3.56
C LEU A 111 13.41 -8.24 3.51
N SER A 112 12.89 -7.25 2.79
CA SER A 112 11.47 -6.97 2.68
C SER A 112 11.04 -6.96 1.22
N PHE A 113 9.90 -7.53 0.95
CA PHE A 113 9.23 -7.53 -0.34
C PHE A 113 7.79 -7.08 -0.13
N PHE A 114 7.24 -6.28 -1.06
CA PHE A 114 5.82 -6.00 -1.12
C PHE A 114 5.32 -5.90 -2.56
N TYR A 115 4.05 -6.19 -2.72
CA TYR A 115 3.32 -6.02 -3.97
C TYR A 115 1.95 -5.43 -3.70
N ASN A 116 1.69 -4.27 -4.27
CA ASN A 116 0.40 -3.58 -4.24
C ASN A 116 -0.20 -3.58 -5.64
N TRP A 117 -1.51 -3.74 -5.73
CA TRP A 117 -2.21 -3.64 -7.01
C TRP A 117 -3.61 -3.07 -6.84
N GLY A 118 -4.11 -2.46 -7.90
CA GLY A 118 -5.45 -1.92 -7.97
C GLY A 118 -6.12 -2.21 -9.30
N LYS A 119 -7.45 -2.34 -9.25
CA LYS A 119 -8.33 -2.37 -10.42
C LYS A 119 -9.48 -1.42 -10.14
N HIS A 120 -9.75 -0.54 -11.10
CA HIS A 120 -10.81 0.43 -11.04
C HIS A 120 -11.71 0.26 -12.27
N TRP A 121 -12.98 0.27 -12.04
CA TRP A 121 -14.03 0.40 -13.03
C TRP A 121 -14.89 1.59 -12.61
N ILE A 122 -15.08 2.56 -13.50
CA ILE A 122 -15.77 3.81 -13.19
C ILE A 122 -16.75 4.12 -14.31
N ASN A 123 -17.98 4.36 -13.91
CA ASN A 123 -18.99 5.02 -14.70
C ASN A 123 -19.11 6.45 -14.20
N ASP A 124 -18.65 7.43 -14.94
CA ASP A 124 -18.67 8.83 -14.52
C ASP A 124 -20.07 9.45 -14.47
N GLY A 125 -21.08 8.68 -14.89
CA GLY A 125 -22.45 9.15 -14.91
C GLY A 125 -22.70 10.28 -15.91
N TYR A 126 -23.83 10.94 -15.76
CA TYR A 126 -24.21 12.08 -16.62
C TYR A 126 -25.10 13.06 -15.85
N ALA A 127 -25.12 14.31 -16.29
CA ALA A 127 -26.00 15.34 -15.70
C ALA A 127 -27.46 15.09 -16.04
N VAL A 128 -28.37 15.61 -15.25
CA VAL A 128 -29.82 15.55 -15.52
C VAL A 128 -30.13 16.18 -16.88
N GLY A 129 -30.80 15.43 -17.74
CA GLY A 129 -31.09 15.85 -19.14
C GLY A 129 -29.94 15.65 -20.11
N GLY A 130 -28.80 15.14 -19.67
CA GLY A 130 -27.68 14.71 -20.52
C GLY A 130 -27.85 13.28 -21.01
N GLU A 131 -26.87 12.80 -21.76
CA GLU A 131 -26.81 11.44 -22.29
C GLU A 131 -25.76 10.61 -21.57
N PRO A 132 -25.99 9.31 -21.33
CA PRO A 132 -25.00 8.41 -20.77
C PRO A 132 -23.73 8.35 -21.64
N LEU A 133 -22.55 8.23 -21.03
CA LEU A 133 -21.33 7.94 -21.75
C LEU A 133 -21.42 6.55 -22.39
N ASP A 134 -20.94 6.43 -23.62
CA ASP A 134 -20.91 5.19 -24.38
C ASP A 134 -19.73 4.27 -23.99
N TYR A 135 -18.96 4.63 -22.98
CA TYR A 135 -17.85 3.85 -22.42
C TYR A 135 -17.87 3.83 -20.90
N ARG A 136 -17.03 2.97 -20.35
CA ARG A 136 -16.67 2.94 -18.93
C ARG A 136 -15.16 3.05 -18.80
N PHE A 137 -14.71 3.94 -17.89
CA PHE A 137 -13.30 4.08 -17.59
C PHE A 137 -12.81 2.88 -16.77
N ASN A 138 -11.66 2.34 -17.17
CA ASN A 138 -11.00 1.27 -16.46
C ASN A 138 -9.54 1.63 -16.23
N SER A 139 -9.00 1.22 -15.08
CA SER A 139 -7.56 1.30 -14.84
C SER A 139 -7.05 0.13 -14.01
N ARG A 140 -5.76 -0.12 -14.16
CA ARG A 140 -4.97 -1.01 -13.31
C ARG A 140 -3.70 -0.30 -12.92
N ASP A 141 -3.30 -0.43 -11.68
CA ASP A 141 -2.02 0.01 -11.18
C ASP A 141 -1.37 -1.09 -10.37
N ASP A 142 -0.06 -1.11 -10.36
CA ASP A 142 0.71 -2.01 -9.51
C ASP A 142 2.03 -1.37 -9.08
N MET A 143 2.51 -1.83 -7.92
CA MET A 143 3.80 -1.45 -7.36
C MET A 143 4.42 -2.65 -6.67
N LEU A 144 5.63 -3.02 -7.08
CA LEU A 144 6.46 -4.02 -6.45
C LEU A 144 7.65 -3.33 -5.80
N GLY A 145 7.98 -3.69 -4.57
CA GLY A 145 9.17 -3.20 -3.88
C GLY A 145 9.96 -4.33 -3.26
N LEU A 146 11.28 -4.21 -3.35
CA LEU A 146 12.25 -5.04 -2.67
C LEU A 146 13.23 -4.13 -1.95
N SER A 147 13.41 -4.35 -0.65
CA SER A 147 14.37 -3.61 0.18
C SER A 147 15.20 -4.59 1.00
N TRP A 148 16.49 -4.37 1.03
CA TRP A 148 17.39 -5.09 1.93
C TRP A 148 18.32 -4.12 2.62
N TYR A 149 18.45 -4.25 3.92
CA TYR A 149 19.47 -3.54 4.69
C TYR A 149 20.12 -4.44 5.73
N GLN A 150 21.33 -4.09 6.07
CA GLN A 150 22.06 -4.69 7.18
C GLN A 150 22.79 -3.60 7.98
N SER A 151 22.58 -3.62 9.30
CA SER A 151 23.29 -2.77 10.25
C SER A 151 24.30 -3.61 11.02
N VAL A 152 25.45 -3.04 11.34
CA VAL A 152 26.48 -3.69 12.14
C VAL A 152 27.09 -2.68 13.12
N GLN A 153 27.39 -3.14 14.33
CA GLN A 153 28.18 -2.42 15.30
C GLN A 153 29.63 -2.87 15.20
N LEU A 154 30.50 -2.06 14.58
CA LEU A 154 31.91 -2.37 14.39
C LEU A 154 32.73 -2.12 15.66
N PHE A 155 32.37 -1.05 16.40
CA PHE A 155 33.01 -0.68 17.68
C PHE A 155 32.01 0.02 18.58
N LYS A 156 32.41 0.36 19.81
CA LYS A 156 31.51 0.92 20.84
C LYS A 156 30.90 2.25 20.40
N GLY A 157 29.58 2.32 20.49
CA GLY A 157 28.81 3.53 20.17
C GLY A 157 28.61 3.78 18.67
N ASN A 158 29.08 2.87 17.83
CA ASN A 158 28.95 2.95 16.37
C ASN A 158 27.77 2.12 15.88
N ARG A 159 27.16 2.54 14.78
CA ARG A 159 26.28 1.74 13.92
C ARG A 159 26.54 2.12 12.46
N LEU A 160 26.92 1.15 11.67
CA LEU A 160 27.01 1.27 10.23
C LEU A 160 25.83 0.50 9.61
N THR A 161 25.06 1.16 8.76
CA THR A 161 23.95 0.53 8.01
C THR A 161 24.20 0.70 6.53
N ALA A 162 24.05 -0.37 5.76
CA ALA A 162 24.04 -0.33 4.31
C ALA A 162 22.78 -1.02 3.79
N GLY A 163 22.24 -0.54 2.69
CA GLY A 163 21.05 -1.12 2.11
C GLY A 163 20.87 -0.79 0.63
N VAL A 164 19.96 -1.52 0.01
CA VAL A 164 19.53 -1.34 -1.37
C VAL A 164 18.02 -1.45 -1.45
N ASP A 165 17.42 -0.62 -2.31
CA ASP A 165 16.00 -0.63 -2.60
C ASP A 165 15.80 -0.78 -4.11
N PHE A 166 14.74 -1.49 -4.49
CA PHE A 166 14.24 -1.56 -5.85
C PHE A 166 12.73 -1.41 -5.84
N PHE A 167 12.20 -0.55 -6.71
CA PHE A 167 10.77 -0.36 -6.91
C PHE A 167 10.45 -0.42 -8.40
N HIS A 168 9.42 -1.17 -8.72
CA HIS A 168 8.77 -1.16 -10.02
C HIS A 168 7.33 -0.73 -9.82
N PHE A 169 6.86 0.28 -10.54
CA PHE A 169 5.51 0.76 -10.44
C PHE A 169 5.00 1.31 -11.76
N GLY A 170 3.71 1.21 -11.94
CA GLY A 170 3.07 1.68 -13.13
C GLY A 170 1.57 1.51 -13.12
N GLY A 171 0.99 1.81 -14.27
CA GLY A 171 -0.43 1.62 -14.47
C GLY A 171 -0.84 1.83 -15.91
N GLU A 172 -1.95 1.22 -16.24
CA GLU A 172 -2.64 1.39 -17.51
C GLU A 172 -4.08 1.88 -17.28
N SER A 173 -4.59 2.67 -18.20
CA SER A 173 -6.00 3.04 -18.23
C SER A 173 -6.57 3.00 -19.64
N TRP A 174 -7.84 2.71 -19.74
CA TRP A 174 -8.55 2.64 -21.03
C TRP A 174 -10.04 2.91 -20.86
N ASN A 175 -10.68 3.36 -21.91
CA ASN A 175 -12.12 3.36 -22.03
C ASN A 175 -12.60 2.06 -22.67
N GLN A 176 -13.56 1.40 -22.04
CA GLN A 176 -14.23 0.20 -22.57
C GLN A 176 -15.61 0.60 -23.10
N PRO A 177 -15.85 0.52 -24.42
CA PRO A 177 -17.17 0.80 -24.97
C PRO A 177 -18.24 -0.15 -24.42
N VAL A 178 -19.43 0.39 -24.09
CA VAL A 178 -20.55 -0.39 -23.53
C VAL A 178 -21.17 -1.35 -24.53
N ASN A 179 -20.99 -1.12 -25.82
CA ASN A 179 -21.49 -1.97 -26.92
C ASN A 179 -20.58 -3.19 -27.21
N GLY A 180 -19.52 -3.43 -26.40
CA GLY A 180 -18.60 -4.55 -26.59
C GLY A 180 -17.50 -4.32 -27.63
N GLY A 181 -17.25 -3.08 -28.04
CA GLY A 181 -16.14 -2.71 -28.93
C GLY A 181 -14.75 -2.91 -28.29
N GLU A 182 -13.70 -2.72 -29.07
CA GLU A 182 -12.33 -2.79 -28.60
C GLU A 182 -12.02 -1.70 -27.56
N ARG A 183 -11.18 -2.06 -26.56
CA ARG A 183 -10.73 -1.10 -25.55
C ARG A 183 -9.93 0.03 -26.18
N GLN A 184 -10.13 1.24 -25.71
CA GLN A 184 -9.45 2.46 -26.16
C GLN A 184 -8.41 2.86 -25.12
N PRO A 185 -7.12 2.54 -25.33
CA PRO A 185 -6.06 2.87 -24.38
C PRO A 185 -5.92 4.38 -24.16
N GLN A 186 -5.72 4.80 -22.92
CA GLN A 186 -5.49 6.21 -22.55
C GLN A 186 -4.07 6.42 -22.02
N VAL A 187 -3.64 5.59 -21.08
CA VAL A 187 -2.32 5.66 -20.46
C VAL A 187 -1.77 4.25 -20.30
N ASP A 188 -0.48 4.08 -20.54
CA ASP A 188 0.33 2.92 -20.14
C ASP A 188 1.71 3.46 -19.76
N LYS A 189 2.02 3.45 -18.47
CA LYS A 189 3.26 3.99 -17.90
C LYS A 189 3.84 3.00 -16.92
N LYS A 190 5.14 2.76 -17.05
CA LYS A 190 5.93 1.94 -16.12
C LYS A 190 7.24 2.64 -15.83
N GLN A 191 7.71 2.49 -14.62
CA GLN A 191 8.98 3.09 -14.19
C GLN A 191 9.63 2.26 -13.10
N ASP A 192 10.95 2.32 -13.09
CA ASP A 192 11.79 1.62 -12.13
C ASP A 192 12.62 2.63 -11.35
N GLU A 193 12.80 2.34 -10.08
CA GLU A 193 13.69 3.08 -9.19
C GLU A 193 14.60 2.08 -8.46
N MET A 194 15.88 2.39 -8.42
CA MET A 194 16.87 1.65 -7.66
C MET A 194 17.66 2.60 -6.78
N ALA A 195 17.91 2.20 -5.55
CA ALA A 195 18.73 3.00 -4.65
C ALA A 195 19.72 2.13 -3.88
N GLY A 196 20.84 2.74 -3.52
CA GLY A 196 21.79 2.19 -2.59
C GLY A 196 22.20 3.25 -1.58
N TYR A 197 22.39 2.85 -0.33
CA TYR A 197 22.75 3.81 0.72
C TYR A 197 23.68 3.22 1.76
N VAL A 198 24.41 4.10 2.41
CA VAL A 198 25.22 3.82 3.58
C VAL A 198 25.03 4.92 4.60
N ASP A 199 24.73 4.53 5.85
CA ASP A 199 24.59 5.43 7.00
C ASP A 199 25.56 5.04 8.09
N PHE A 200 26.24 6.02 8.64
CA PHE A 200 27.17 5.89 9.75
C PHE A 200 26.71 6.74 10.92
N ARG A 201 26.39 6.08 12.03
CA ARG A 201 26.05 6.74 13.31
C ARG A 201 27.15 6.46 14.33
N GLN A 202 27.57 7.52 15.06
CA GLN A 202 28.54 7.41 16.14
C GLN A 202 28.13 8.23 17.35
N HIS A 203 27.97 7.58 18.50
CA HIS A 203 27.93 8.24 19.79
C HIS A 203 29.35 8.68 20.17
N LEU A 204 29.63 9.97 20.04
CA LEU A 204 30.92 10.58 20.38
C LEU A 204 31.05 10.76 21.90
N TYR A 205 29.95 11.22 22.50
CA TYR A 205 29.80 11.41 23.93
C TYR A 205 28.40 10.97 24.38
N ARG A 206 28.14 10.92 25.71
CA ARG A 206 26.81 10.58 26.23
C ARG A 206 25.70 11.51 25.74
N TRP A 207 26.07 12.71 25.34
CA TRP A 207 25.18 13.80 24.94
C TRP A 207 25.36 14.21 23.48
N LEU A 208 26.27 13.59 22.71
CA LEU A 208 26.56 13.95 21.34
C LEU A 208 26.59 12.72 20.43
N THR A 209 25.75 12.74 19.42
CA THR A 209 25.70 11.73 18.35
C THR A 209 25.92 12.39 17.00
N LEU A 210 26.81 11.83 16.20
CA LEU A 210 27.06 12.17 14.79
C LEU A 210 26.35 11.16 13.90
N ASP A 211 25.60 11.64 12.92
CA ASP A 211 25.01 10.85 11.85
C ASP A 211 25.55 11.36 10.50
N LEU A 212 26.08 10.45 9.67
CA LEU A 212 26.54 10.73 8.32
C LEU A 212 25.96 9.68 7.40
N GLY A 213 25.47 10.08 6.23
CA GLY A 213 24.92 9.16 5.26
C GLY A 213 25.05 9.65 3.84
N VAL A 214 24.95 8.72 2.92
CA VAL A 214 24.83 8.99 1.50
C VAL A 214 23.90 7.97 0.88
N ARG A 215 22.99 8.44 0.03
CA ARG A 215 22.12 7.64 -0.80
C ARG A 215 22.31 8.03 -2.25
N ILE A 216 22.27 7.05 -3.12
CA ILE A 216 22.24 7.21 -4.57
C ILE A 216 20.94 6.63 -5.04
N ASP A 217 20.13 7.43 -5.72
CA ASP A 217 18.89 7.04 -6.34
C ASP A 217 19.03 7.07 -7.86
N HIS A 218 18.56 6.05 -8.53
CA HIS A 218 18.47 5.99 -9.99
C HIS A 218 17.04 5.71 -10.40
N HIS A 219 16.43 6.64 -11.10
CA HIS A 219 15.06 6.53 -11.62
C HIS A 219 15.09 6.44 -13.15
N SER A 220 14.31 5.51 -13.72
CA SER A 220 14.33 5.20 -15.16
C SER A 220 14.00 6.38 -16.09
N HIS A 221 13.35 7.45 -15.59
CA HIS A 221 12.96 8.61 -16.38
C HIS A 221 13.71 9.91 -16.04
N VAL A 222 14.18 10.06 -14.80
CA VAL A 222 14.82 11.31 -14.36
C VAL A 222 16.31 11.19 -14.10
N GLY A 223 16.86 9.97 -14.16
CA GLY A 223 18.29 9.72 -14.04
C GLY A 223 18.76 9.46 -12.60
N THR A 224 19.99 9.84 -12.30
CA THR A 224 20.67 9.51 -11.04
C THR A 224 20.91 10.74 -10.20
N GLU A 225 20.56 10.67 -8.92
CA GLU A 225 20.75 11.73 -7.93
C GLU A 225 21.53 11.21 -6.72
N TRP A 226 22.28 12.10 -6.09
CA TRP A 226 23.02 11.86 -4.86
C TRP A 226 22.41 12.65 -3.72
N VAL A 227 22.12 11.98 -2.62
CA VAL A 227 21.49 12.56 -1.44
C VAL A 227 22.44 12.40 -0.23
N PRO A 228 23.40 13.32 0.01
CA PRO A 228 24.19 13.31 1.21
C PRO A 228 23.38 13.80 2.41
N GLN A 229 23.65 13.24 3.59
CA GLN A 229 23.02 13.66 4.83
C GLN A 229 24.06 13.72 5.96
N ALA A 230 23.89 14.74 6.81
CA ALA A 230 24.71 14.91 8.02
C ALA A 230 23.82 15.46 9.14
N GLY A 231 23.98 14.93 10.34
CA GLY A 231 23.20 15.32 11.52
C GLY A 231 24.04 15.28 12.78
N LEU A 232 23.72 16.19 13.71
CA LEU A 232 24.23 16.20 15.09
C LEU A 232 23.03 16.21 16.04
N SER A 233 23.04 15.34 17.02
CA SER A 233 22.02 15.27 18.08
C SER A 233 22.71 15.41 19.45
N PHE A 234 22.13 16.22 20.32
CA PHE A 234 22.60 16.46 21.67
C PHE A 234 21.46 16.66 22.67
#